data_978d9b661f9db96492296607c786187c
#
_entry.id   978d9b661f9db96492296607c786187c
#
_cell.length_a   1.000
_cell.length_b   1.000
_cell.length_c   1.000
_cell.angle_alpha   90.00
_cell.angle_beta   90.00
_cell.angle_gamma   90.00
#
_symmetry.space_group_name_H-M   'P 1'
#
loop_
_entity.id
_entity.type
_entity.pdbx_description
1 polymer ?
#
loop_
_entity_poly.entity_id
_entity_poly.type
_entity_poly.pdbx_seq_one_letter_code
_entity_poly.pdbx_strand_id
1 'polypeptide(L)'
;AVTFRSVVQTIAARNGLYADFSPKPLPDKPGNGMHINLSAAYTLLSGRAGEDVLPRLIAGVLYRAAEMTPVLNPSEASYRRFGSCKAPRYISWSAQNRSQLIRVPAAVGAYRRAELRSPDPDCNPYLAYTMLIRAGLESIRLGLPLPDPVDCNLYTAPAELTAGLARLPGSLADAKAAARAGDFLADCLPEPVRAFYLS
;
A
#
# COMPACT_ATOMS: atom_id res chain seq x y z
N ALA A 1 -11.87 2.80 -9.24
CA ALA A 1 -12.30 2.29 -7.92
C ALA A 1 -13.65 2.88 -7.53
N VAL A 2 -13.80 4.21 -7.42
CA VAL A 2 -15.04 4.88 -6.95
C VAL A 2 -16.24 4.50 -7.81
N THR A 3 -16.18 4.70 -9.12
CA THR A 3 -17.26 4.35 -10.07
C THR A 3 -17.64 2.88 -9.97
N PHE A 4 -16.65 1.97 -9.92
CA PHE A 4 -16.90 0.53 -9.79
C PHE A 4 -17.70 0.22 -8.51
N ARG A 5 -17.28 0.76 -7.36
CA ARG A 5 -17.97 0.60 -6.08
C ARG A 5 -19.42 1.08 -6.16
N SER A 6 -19.64 2.29 -6.70
CA SER A 6 -20.98 2.87 -6.87
C SER A 6 -21.88 2.00 -7.76
N VAL A 7 -21.37 1.54 -8.91
CA VAL A 7 -22.14 0.67 -9.83
C VAL A 7 -22.52 -0.64 -9.16
N VAL A 8 -21.58 -1.32 -8.49
CA VAL A 8 -21.85 -2.60 -7.82
C VAL A 8 -22.89 -2.43 -6.72
N GLN A 9 -22.74 -1.39 -5.87
CA GLN A 9 -23.72 -1.09 -4.81
C GLN A 9 -25.11 -0.80 -5.39
N THR A 10 -25.19 -0.01 -6.46
CA THR A 10 -26.47 0.30 -7.11
C THR A 10 -27.15 -0.95 -7.70
N ILE A 11 -26.38 -1.79 -8.39
CA ILE A 11 -26.92 -3.02 -8.98
C ILE A 11 -27.35 -4.00 -7.89
N ALA A 12 -26.56 -4.17 -6.83
CA ALA A 12 -26.93 -5.01 -5.70
C ALA A 12 -28.26 -4.54 -5.07
N ALA A 13 -28.38 -3.25 -4.78
CA ALA A 13 -29.60 -2.68 -4.20
C ALA A 13 -30.84 -2.89 -5.09
N ARG A 14 -30.71 -2.74 -6.41
CA ARG A 14 -31.80 -3.00 -7.36
C ARG A 14 -32.28 -4.46 -7.37
N ASN A 15 -31.44 -5.38 -6.91
CA ASN A 15 -31.75 -6.81 -6.81
C ASN A 15 -32.06 -7.26 -5.39
N GLY A 16 -32.34 -6.33 -4.45
CA GLY A 16 -32.62 -6.65 -3.05
C GLY A 16 -31.41 -7.17 -2.29
N LEU A 17 -30.18 -6.90 -2.77
CA LEU A 17 -28.92 -7.34 -2.19
C LEU A 17 -28.16 -6.15 -1.62
N TYR A 18 -27.20 -6.42 -0.73
CA TYR A 18 -26.24 -5.46 -0.22
C TYR A 18 -24.81 -5.85 -0.64
N ALA A 19 -24.04 -4.90 -1.15
CA ALA A 19 -22.63 -5.09 -1.49
C ALA A 19 -21.73 -4.55 -0.39
N ASP A 20 -21.09 -5.44 0.36
CA ASP A 20 -20.16 -5.11 1.45
C ASP A 20 -18.72 -5.02 0.91
N PHE A 21 -18.17 -3.81 0.92
CA PHE A 21 -16.79 -3.50 0.55
C PHE A 21 -15.88 -3.31 1.78
N SER A 22 -16.36 -3.60 2.99
CA SER A 22 -15.51 -3.49 4.17
C SER A 22 -14.24 -4.34 4.04
N PRO A 23 -13.13 -3.95 4.69
CA PRO A 23 -11.84 -4.65 4.54
C PRO A 23 -11.89 -6.12 4.94
N LYS A 24 -12.71 -6.48 5.92
CA LYS A 24 -12.82 -7.85 6.44
C LYS A 24 -14.28 -8.18 6.77
N PRO A 25 -15.16 -8.38 5.76
CA PRO A 25 -16.58 -8.61 5.97
C PRO A 25 -16.86 -9.96 6.64
N LEU A 26 -16.04 -10.97 6.39
CA LEU A 26 -16.15 -12.31 6.96
C LEU A 26 -14.88 -12.67 7.72
N PRO A 27 -14.93 -13.00 9.02
CA PRO A 27 -13.75 -13.25 9.85
C PRO A 27 -12.82 -14.34 9.28
N ASP A 28 -13.39 -15.45 8.83
CA ASP A 28 -12.66 -16.65 8.41
C ASP A 28 -12.38 -16.72 6.91
N LYS A 29 -12.74 -15.67 6.15
CA LYS A 29 -12.53 -15.62 4.69
C LYS A 29 -11.49 -14.55 4.33
N PRO A 30 -10.90 -14.60 3.14
CA PRO A 30 -10.07 -13.48 2.65
C PRO A 30 -10.82 -12.16 2.73
N GLY A 31 -10.10 -11.10 3.12
CA GLY A 31 -10.65 -9.75 3.13
C GLY A 31 -10.62 -9.10 1.75
N ASN A 32 -11.25 -7.92 1.65
CA ASN A 32 -11.20 -7.07 0.47
C ASN A 32 -9.90 -6.25 0.45
N GLY A 33 -9.20 -6.25 -0.66
CA GLY A 33 -8.03 -5.41 -0.91
C GLY A 33 -8.25 -4.49 -2.10
N MET A 34 -7.66 -3.31 -2.06
CA MET A 34 -7.57 -2.41 -3.21
C MET A 34 -6.11 -2.29 -3.62
N HIS A 35 -5.62 -3.24 -4.41
CA HIS A 35 -4.22 -3.20 -4.86
C HIS A 35 -4.00 -2.05 -5.83
N ILE A 36 -2.91 -1.31 -5.62
CA ILE A 36 -2.55 -0.16 -6.45
C ILE A 36 -1.31 -0.52 -7.27
N ASN A 37 -1.42 -0.42 -8.58
CA ASN A 37 -0.30 -0.62 -9.49
C ASN A 37 0.33 0.72 -9.84
N LEU A 38 1.65 0.80 -9.68
CA LEU A 38 2.49 1.95 -10.00
C LEU A 38 3.41 1.58 -11.15
N SER A 39 3.44 2.39 -12.19
CA SER A 39 4.42 2.33 -13.27
C SER A 39 4.91 3.73 -13.58
N ALA A 40 6.12 3.86 -14.11
CA ALA A 40 6.68 5.13 -14.52
C ALA A 40 7.34 5.01 -15.88
N ALA A 41 7.16 6.03 -16.71
CA ALA A 41 7.90 6.17 -17.96
C ALA A 41 9.26 6.83 -17.66
N TYR A 42 10.31 6.27 -18.22
CA TYR A 42 11.73 6.57 -17.91
C TYR A 42 12.15 8.03 -18.10
N THR A 43 11.56 8.73 -19.04
CA THR A 43 12.06 10.02 -19.52
C THR A 43 11.60 11.24 -18.73
N LEU A 44 10.54 11.12 -17.94
CA LEU A 44 9.90 12.30 -17.34
C LEU A 44 10.37 12.61 -15.90
N LEU A 45 10.87 11.62 -15.18
CA LEU A 45 11.15 11.76 -13.73
C LEU A 45 12.63 11.87 -13.39
N SER A 46 13.53 11.23 -14.15
CA SER A 46 14.97 11.20 -13.84
C SER A 46 15.79 12.29 -14.55
N GLY A 47 15.23 12.92 -15.58
CA GLY A 47 15.99 13.80 -16.47
C GLY A 47 17.09 13.09 -17.26
N ARG A 48 17.25 11.77 -17.07
CA ARG A 48 18.22 10.91 -17.74
C ARG A 48 17.48 9.88 -18.60
N ALA A 49 17.67 9.95 -19.89
CA ALA A 49 17.11 8.96 -20.81
C ALA A 49 17.61 7.55 -20.45
N GLY A 50 16.68 6.61 -20.23
CA GLY A 50 16.99 5.19 -19.98
C GLY A 50 17.16 4.78 -18.51
N GLU A 51 17.09 5.67 -17.53
CA GLU A 51 17.15 5.27 -16.12
C GLU A 51 15.81 4.68 -15.63
N ASP A 52 15.88 3.47 -15.08
CA ASP A 52 14.71 2.81 -14.46
C ASP A 52 14.40 3.44 -13.10
N VAL A 53 13.34 4.23 -13.03
CA VAL A 53 12.90 4.88 -11.78
C VAL A 53 12.03 4.01 -10.89
N LEU A 54 11.55 2.86 -11.38
CA LEU A 54 10.66 1.97 -10.60
C LEU A 54 11.29 1.51 -9.28
N PRO A 55 12.58 1.14 -9.21
CA PRO A 55 13.23 0.81 -7.93
C PRO A 55 13.17 1.96 -6.91
N ARG A 56 13.33 3.20 -7.37
CA ARG A 56 13.22 4.39 -6.51
C ARG A 56 11.81 4.61 -5.99
N LEU A 57 10.80 4.41 -6.85
CA LEU A 57 9.39 4.48 -6.41
C LEU A 57 9.10 3.44 -5.34
N ILE A 58 9.56 2.20 -5.54
CA ILE A 58 9.39 1.12 -4.54
C ILE A 58 10.09 1.49 -3.23
N ALA A 59 11.33 1.94 -3.28
CA ALA A 59 12.09 2.35 -2.09
C ALA A 59 11.35 3.42 -1.27
N GLY A 60 10.79 4.44 -1.93
CA GLY A 60 10.03 5.49 -1.27
C GLY A 60 8.75 4.99 -0.60
N VAL A 61 8.01 4.14 -1.30
CA VAL A 61 6.79 3.54 -0.73
C VAL A 61 7.11 2.66 0.47
N LEU A 62 8.20 1.86 0.43
CA LEU A 62 8.64 1.07 1.57
C LEU A 62 9.09 1.97 2.74
N TYR A 63 9.83 3.02 2.45
CA TYR A 63 10.36 3.96 3.45
C TYR A 63 9.24 4.65 4.23
N ARG A 64 8.18 5.08 3.55
CA ARG A 64 7.04 5.79 4.16
C ARG A 64 5.83 4.88 4.48
N ALA A 65 5.97 3.56 4.34
CA ALA A 65 4.85 2.62 4.46
C ALA A 65 4.09 2.73 5.79
N ALA A 66 4.81 2.80 6.92
CA ALA A 66 4.18 2.88 8.24
C ALA A 66 3.40 4.19 8.42
N GLU A 67 3.96 5.32 7.98
CA GLU A 67 3.32 6.64 8.09
C GLU A 67 2.07 6.77 7.20
N MET A 68 2.08 6.12 6.03
CA MET A 68 0.93 6.11 5.10
C MET A 68 -0.22 5.21 5.56
N THR A 69 0.04 4.25 6.47
CA THR A 69 -0.93 3.21 6.83
C THR A 69 -2.27 3.76 7.29
N PRO A 70 -2.43 4.81 8.12
CA PRO A 70 -3.75 5.27 8.54
C PRO A 70 -4.60 5.85 7.40
N VAL A 71 -3.98 6.30 6.31
CA VAL A 71 -4.68 6.78 5.11
C VAL A 71 -5.01 5.64 4.16
N LEU A 72 -4.13 4.65 4.04
CA LEU A 72 -4.31 3.48 3.18
C LEU A 72 -5.22 2.41 3.78
N ASN A 73 -5.35 2.41 5.10
CA ASN A 73 -6.06 1.43 5.93
C ASN A 73 -6.76 2.15 7.09
N PRO A 74 -7.84 2.92 6.81
CA PRO A 74 -8.36 3.92 7.75
C PRO A 74 -9.34 3.37 8.79
N SER A 75 -9.65 2.08 8.78
CA SER A 75 -10.60 1.47 9.72
C SER A 75 -9.97 0.37 10.57
N GLU A 76 -10.51 0.09 11.74
CA GLU A 76 -10.08 -1.04 12.58
C GLU A 76 -10.20 -2.39 11.84
N ALA A 77 -11.18 -2.51 10.95
CA ALA A 77 -11.36 -3.71 10.14
C ALA A 77 -10.20 -3.96 9.17
N SER A 78 -9.50 -2.89 8.74
CA SER A 78 -8.32 -2.96 7.86
C SER A 78 -7.23 -3.84 8.46
N TYR A 79 -6.94 -3.69 9.74
CA TYR A 79 -5.83 -4.37 10.44
C TYR A 79 -6.09 -5.86 10.66
N ARG A 80 -7.36 -6.28 10.69
CA ARG A 80 -7.75 -7.70 10.75
C ARG A 80 -7.40 -8.48 9.49
N ARG A 81 -7.03 -7.79 8.40
CA ARG A 81 -6.56 -8.40 7.15
C ARG A 81 -5.09 -8.81 7.22
N PHE A 82 -4.26 -8.02 7.90
CA PHE A 82 -2.80 -8.12 7.81
C PHE A 82 -2.25 -9.45 8.31
N GLY A 83 -1.31 -10.01 7.54
CA GLY A 83 -0.61 -11.24 7.88
C GLY A 83 -1.36 -12.53 7.57
N SER A 84 -2.50 -12.45 6.88
CA SER A 84 -3.27 -13.64 6.48
C SER A 84 -3.91 -13.47 5.11
N CYS A 85 -4.27 -14.57 4.47
CA CYS A 85 -5.13 -14.58 3.28
C CYS A 85 -4.70 -13.58 2.19
N LYS A 86 -3.43 -13.51 1.86
CA LYS A 86 -2.82 -12.65 0.83
C LYS A 86 -2.72 -11.16 1.18
N ALA A 87 -2.98 -10.75 2.41
CA ALA A 87 -2.71 -9.40 2.88
C ALA A 87 -1.35 -9.33 3.58
N PRO A 88 -0.47 -8.37 3.23
CA PRO A 88 0.89 -8.29 3.78
C PRO A 88 0.88 -7.86 5.25
N ARG A 89 1.96 -8.23 5.96
CA ARG A 89 2.27 -7.74 7.31
C ARG A 89 3.61 -7.03 7.36
N TYR A 90 4.56 -7.46 6.54
CA TYR A 90 5.94 -6.97 6.58
C TYR A 90 6.16 -5.92 5.49
N ILE A 91 6.96 -4.89 5.81
CA ILE A 91 7.40 -3.88 4.87
C ILE A 91 8.55 -4.45 4.05
N SER A 92 8.21 -5.08 2.95
CA SER A 92 9.12 -5.80 2.07
C SER A 92 8.61 -5.84 0.64
N TRP A 93 9.47 -6.23 -0.29
CA TRP A 93 9.09 -6.42 -1.68
C TRP A 93 9.66 -7.71 -2.26
N SER A 94 9.08 -8.17 -3.36
CA SER A 94 9.54 -9.34 -4.10
C SER A 94 9.06 -9.28 -5.55
N ALA A 95 9.79 -9.99 -6.42
CA ALA A 95 9.45 -10.10 -7.83
C ALA A 95 8.19 -10.95 -8.10
N GLN A 96 7.85 -11.91 -7.25
CA GLN A 96 6.77 -12.87 -7.53
C GLN A 96 5.84 -13.15 -6.36
N ASN A 97 6.34 -13.10 -5.13
CA ASN A 97 5.60 -13.56 -3.97
C ASN A 97 4.49 -12.57 -3.57
N ARG A 98 3.33 -13.11 -3.17
CA ARG A 98 2.13 -12.32 -2.81
C ARG A 98 2.00 -12.04 -1.32
N SER A 99 2.95 -12.47 -0.50
CA SER A 99 2.98 -12.19 0.94
C SER A 99 3.65 -10.86 1.29
N GLN A 100 4.39 -10.27 0.35
CA GLN A 100 5.07 -8.99 0.51
C GLN A 100 4.14 -7.80 0.34
N LEU A 101 4.56 -6.65 0.91
CA LEU A 101 3.88 -5.37 0.78
C LEU A 101 3.84 -4.91 -0.69
N ILE A 102 4.98 -5.00 -1.36
CA ILE A 102 5.08 -4.67 -2.77
C ILE A 102 5.49 -5.91 -3.57
N ARG A 103 4.74 -6.18 -4.62
CA ARG A 103 5.05 -7.21 -5.60
C ARG A 103 5.36 -6.56 -6.95
N VAL A 104 6.44 -7.01 -7.59
CA VAL A 104 6.77 -6.61 -8.96
C VAL A 104 6.43 -7.80 -9.88
N PRO A 105 5.25 -7.83 -10.51
CA PRO A 105 4.87 -8.93 -11.40
C PRO A 105 5.85 -9.06 -12.56
N ALA A 106 6.08 -10.29 -13.04
CA ALA A 106 6.85 -10.53 -14.24
C ALA A 106 6.18 -9.83 -15.43
N ALA A 107 6.80 -8.76 -15.91
CA ALA A 107 6.36 -7.98 -17.06
C ALA A 107 7.55 -7.21 -17.63
N VAL A 108 7.54 -6.95 -18.94
CA VAL A 108 8.61 -6.26 -19.64
C VAL A 108 8.12 -4.94 -20.24
N GLY A 109 9.05 -4.01 -20.48
CA GLY A 109 8.77 -2.74 -21.14
C GLY A 109 7.70 -1.92 -20.42
N ALA A 110 6.76 -1.38 -21.16
CA ALA A 110 5.69 -0.49 -20.66
C ALA A 110 4.72 -1.15 -19.65
N TYR A 111 4.72 -2.47 -19.55
CA TYR A 111 3.86 -3.21 -18.59
C TYR A 111 4.54 -3.44 -17.24
N ARG A 112 5.80 -3.06 -17.08
CA ARG A 112 6.54 -3.19 -15.82
C ARG A 112 5.94 -2.27 -14.76
N ARG A 113 5.60 -2.83 -13.61
CA ARG A 113 4.90 -2.12 -12.53
C ARG A 113 5.21 -2.71 -11.17
N ALA A 114 5.00 -1.93 -10.13
CA ALA A 114 4.94 -2.38 -8.75
C ALA A 114 3.49 -2.41 -8.27
N GLU A 115 3.08 -3.48 -7.62
CA GLU A 115 1.75 -3.67 -7.03
C GLU A 115 1.84 -3.48 -5.51
N LEU A 116 1.33 -2.36 -4.98
CA LEU A 116 1.15 -2.17 -3.55
C LEU A 116 -0.08 -2.94 -3.08
N ARG A 117 0.04 -3.72 -2.00
CA ARG A 117 -0.95 -4.73 -1.62
C ARG A 117 -1.65 -4.49 -0.28
N SER A 118 -1.20 -3.52 0.52
CA SER A 118 -1.83 -3.19 1.81
C SER A 118 -3.16 -2.44 1.70
N PRO A 119 -3.37 -1.50 0.76
CA PRO A 119 -4.59 -0.70 0.74
C PRO A 119 -5.86 -1.56 0.65
N ASP A 120 -6.92 -1.07 1.21
CA ASP A 120 -8.25 -1.68 1.16
C ASP A 120 -9.33 -0.71 0.66
N PRO A 121 -10.56 -1.17 0.43
CA PRO A 121 -11.61 -0.34 -0.16
C PRO A 121 -12.11 0.80 0.71
N ASP A 122 -11.79 0.84 2.02
CA ASP A 122 -12.16 1.95 2.90
C ASP A 122 -11.29 3.19 2.66
N CYS A 123 -10.10 3.01 2.05
CA CYS A 123 -9.24 4.15 1.78
C CYS A 123 -9.82 5.07 0.70
N ASN A 124 -9.52 6.36 0.82
CA ASN A 124 -9.76 7.31 -0.26
C ASN A 124 -8.70 7.12 -1.35
N PRO A 125 -9.07 6.65 -2.57
CA PRO A 125 -8.09 6.37 -3.61
C PRO A 125 -7.30 7.60 -4.07
N TYR A 126 -7.88 8.79 -4.02
CA TYR A 126 -7.19 10.03 -4.41
C TYR A 126 -6.06 10.36 -3.41
N LEU A 127 -6.33 10.21 -2.11
CA LEU A 127 -5.30 10.40 -1.09
C LEU A 127 -4.25 9.29 -1.16
N ALA A 128 -4.65 8.04 -1.39
CA ALA A 128 -3.73 6.93 -1.58
C ALA A 128 -2.76 7.21 -2.74
N TYR A 129 -3.25 7.66 -3.90
CA TYR A 129 -2.40 8.01 -5.03
C TYR A 129 -1.48 9.19 -4.71
N THR A 130 -1.98 10.21 -4.03
CA THR A 130 -1.16 11.36 -3.58
C THR A 130 0.00 10.88 -2.72
N MET A 131 -0.26 10.04 -1.70
CA MET A 131 0.78 9.48 -0.83
C MET A 131 1.84 8.71 -1.62
N LEU A 132 1.42 7.83 -2.51
CA LEU A 132 2.34 6.98 -3.27
C LEU A 132 3.22 7.78 -4.23
N ILE A 133 2.64 8.76 -4.92
CA ILE A 133 3.39 9.64 -5.82
C ILE A 133 4.40 10.48 -5.02
N ARG A 134 3.99 11.06 -3.90
CA ARG A 134 4.86 11.87 -3.04
C ARG A 134 6.01 11.04 -2.46
N ALA A 135 5.74 9.84 -1.93
CA ALA A 135 6.77 8.94 -1.41
C ALA A 135 7.77 8.54 -2.50
N GLY A 136 7.29 8.23 -3.70
CA GLY A 136 8.15 7.91 -4.83
C GLY A 136 9.03 9.09 -5.27
N LEU A 137 8.48 10.29 -5.39
CA LEU A 137 9.22 11.50 -5.76
C LEU A 137 10.24 11.89 -4.69
N GLU A 138 9.88 11.76 -3.41
CA GLU A 138 10.82 11.97 -2.30
C GLU A 138 12.02 11.03 -2.40
N SER A 139 11.78 9.75 -2.64
CA SER A 139 12.85 8.76 -2.81
C SER A 139 13.77 9.05 -3.99
N ILE A 140 13.21 9.51 -5.13
CA ILE A 140 14.02 9.94 -6.29
C ILE A 140 14.91 11.11 -5.89
N ARG A 141 14.38 12.11 -5.21
CA ARG A 141 15.11 13.30 -4.74
C ARG A 141 16.22 12.95 -3.75
N LEU A 142 15.93 12.05 -2.79
CA LEU A 142 16.87 11.64 -1.76
C LEU A 142 17.86 10.55 -2.23
N GLY A 143 17.63 9.95 -3.38
CA GLY A 143 18.47 8.86 -3.87
C GLY A 143 18.37 7.57 -3.05
N LEU A 144 17.22 7.30 -2.42
CA LEU A 144 17.07 6.14 -1.53
C LEU A 144 17.36 4.83 -2.27
N PRO A 145 18.19 3.94 -1.69
CA PRO A 145 18.43 2.63 -2.27
C PRO A 145 17.21 1.73 -2.09
N LEU A 146 16.93 0.88 -3.07
CA LEU A 146 15.96 -0.19 -2.90
C LEU A 146 16.61 -1.29 -2.04
N PRO A 147 16.00 -1.73 -0.93
CA PRO A 147 16.52 -2.85 -0.14
C PRO A 147 16.43 -4.16 -0.94
N ASP A 148 17.15 -5.19 -0.49
CA ASP A 148 17.11 -6.51 -1.12
C ASP A 148 15.69 -7.10 -1.11
N PRO A 149 15.31 -7.85 -2.16
CA PRO A 149 14.02 -8.50 -2.23
C PRO A 149 13.91 -9.65 -1.20
N VAL A 150 12.71 -9.89 -0.71
CA VAL A 150 12.42 -11.02 0.18
C VAL A 150 11.58 -12.04 -0.58
N ASP A 151 12.24 -13.02 -1.19
CA ASP A 151 11.60 -14.00 -2.09
C ASP A 151 11.13 -15.28 -1.39
N CYS A 152 10.62 -15.17 -0.17
CA CYS A 152 10.00 -16.28 0.56
C CYS A 152 8.52 -16.00 0.88
N ASN A 153 7.77 -17.05 1.20
CA ASN A 153 6.39 -16.92 1.65
C ASN A 153 6.36 -16.47 3.13
N LEU A 154 6.11 -15.18 3.37
CA LEU A 154 6.09 -14.59 4.71
C LEU A 154 4.93 -15.04 5.60
N TYR A 155 3.94 -15.76 5.07
CA TYR A 155 2.88 -16.36 5.91
C TYR A 155 3.35 -17.63 6.62
N THR A 156 4.35 -18.31 6.07
CA THR A 156 4.88 -19.59 6.58
C THR A 156 6.38 -19.54 6.87
N ALA A 157 7.01 -18.38 6.69
CA ALA A 157 8.43 -18.21 6.93
C ALA A 157 8.76 -18.40 8.42
N PRO A 158 9.86 -19.08 8.74
CA PRO A 158 10.34 -19.21 10.11
C PRO A 158 10.71 -17.86 10.70
N ALA A 159 10.67 -17.77 12.04
CA ALA A 159 10.86 -16.51 12.76
C ALA A 159 12.22 -15.86 12.47
N GLU A 160 13.25 -16.67 12.24
CA GLU A 160 14.62 -16.22 11.94
C GLU A 160 14.69 -15.39 10.66
N LEU A 161 13.91 -15.76 9.63
CA LEU A 161 13.85 -15.02 8.36
C LEU A 161 13.04 -13.73 8.45
N THR A 162 12.17 -13.60 9.44
CA THR A 162 11.29 -12.43 9.61
C THR A 162 11.73 -11.49 10.73
N ALA A 163 12.67 -11.89 11.58
CA ALA A 163 13.12 -11.16 12.77
C ALA A 163 13.64 -9.74 12.46
N GLY A 164 14.31 -9.57 11.30
CA GLY A 164 14.86 -8.28 10.86
C GLY A 164 13.91 -7.44 9.99
N LEU A 165 12.72 -7.96 9.66
CA LEU A 165 11.81 -7.25 8.77
C LEU A 165 10.92 -6.27 9.55
N ALA A 166 10.89 -5.01 9.11
CA ALA A 166 9.94 -4.05 9.62
C ALA A 166 8.50 -4.50 9.32
N ARG A 167 7.58 -4.16 10.21
CA ARG A 167 6.16 -4.53 10.09
C ARG A 167 5.29 -3.30 9.86
N LEU A 168 4.21 -3.49 9.13
CA LEU A 168 3.13 -2.53 9.12
C LEU A 168 2.54 -2.40 10.55
N PRO A 169 2.02 -1.23 10.93
CA PRO A 169 1.30 -1.06 12.18
C PRO A 169 0.23 -2.15 12.39
N GLY A 170 0.09 -2.64 13.61
CA GLY A 170 -0.80 -3.75 13.93
C GLY A 170 -2.24 -3.33 14.22
N SER A 171 -2.47 -2.06 14.49
CA SER A 171 -3.78 -1.46 14.78
C SER A 171 -3.89 -0.06 14.19
N LEU A 172 -5.11 0.49 14.14
CA LEU A 172 -5.33 1.87 13.73
C LEU A 172 -4.61 2.85 14.69
N ALA A 173 -4.58 2.55 15.98
CA ALA A 173 -3.87 3.35 16.98
C ALA A 173 -2.37 3.38 16.71
N ASP A 174 -1.74 2.22 16.43
CA ASP A 174 -0.32 2.14 16.08
C ASP A 174 -0.02 2.89 14.78
N ALA A 175 -0.90 2.81 13.79
CA ALA A 175 -0.75 3.51 12.52
C ALA A 175 -0.82 5.03 12.69
N LYS A 176 -1.78 5.52 13.48
CA LYS A 176 -1.86 6.94 13.85
C LYS A 176 -0.61 7.39 14.62
N ALA A 177 -0.11 6.56 15.53
CA ALA A 177 1.11 6.85 16.27
C ALA A 177 2.34 6.94 15.35
N ALA A 178 2.50 5.99 14.43
CA ALA A 178 3.58 6.02 13.44
C ALA A 178 3.50 7.26 12.54
N ALA A 179 2.31 7.63 12.09
CA ALA A 179 2.11 8.82 11.26
C ALA A 179 2.35 10.14 12.01
N ARG A 180 2.08 10.19 13.33
CA ARG A 180 2.39 11.36 14.17
C ARG A 180 3.87 11.49 14.51
N ALA A 181 4.59 10.37 14.55
CA ALA A 181 6.02 10.37 14.82
C ALA A 181 6.86 10.86 13.62
N GLY A 182 6.30 10.80 12.41
CA GLY A 182 6.93 11.28 11.19
C GLY A 182 6.35 12.62 10.72
N ASP A 183 6.92 13.13 9.64
CA ASP A 183 6.54 14.39 9.00
C ASP A 183 5.78 14.22 7.68
N PHE A 184 5.80 13.01 7.12
CA PHE A 184 5.35 12.75 5.76
C PHE A 184 3.88 13.13 5.51
N LEU A 185 2.96 12.85 6.45
CA LEU A 185 1.56 13.25 6.29
C LEU A 185 1.39 14.78 6.35
N ALA A 186 2.23 15.46 7.14
CA ALA A 186 2.22 16.92 7.21
C ALA A 186 2.65 17.56 5.89
N ASP A 187 3.64 16.97 5.24
CA ASP A 187 4.14 17.43 3.93
C ASP A 187 3.19 17.12 2.78
N CYS A 188 2.34 16.11 2.94
CA CYS A 188 1.47 15.63 1.86
C CYS A 188 0.04 16.13 1.94
N LEU A 189 -0.49 16.38 3.14
CA LEU A 189 -1.92 16.64 3.38
C LEU A 189 -2.14 17.98 4.11
N PRO A 190 -3.16 18.75 3.70
CA PRO A 190 -3.61 19.90 4.47
C PRO A 190 -4.02 19.50 5.89
N GLU A 191 -3.82 20.41 6.84
CA GLU A 191 -4.07 20.16 8.25
C GLU A 191 -5.46 19.56 8.54
N PRO A 192 -6.60 20.08 8.00
CA PRO A 192 -7.92 19.51 8.29
C PRO A 192 -8.08 18.05 7.85
N VAL A 193 -7.45 17.68 6.70
CA VAL A 193 -7.47 16.30 6.21
C VAL A 193 -6.62 15.40 7.10
N ARG A 194 -5.43 15.86 7.47
CA ARG A 194 -4.53 15.15 8.38
C ARG A 194 -5.18 14.95 9.75
N ALA A 195 -5.80 15.98 10.31
CA ALA A 195 -6.49 15.91 11.59
C ALA A 195 -7.59 14.84 11.58
N PHE A 196 -8.37 14.74 10.50
CA PHE A 196 -9.40 13.70 10.34
C PHE A 196 -8.82 12.28 10.43
N TYR A 197 -7.68 12.01 9.79
CA TYR A 197 -7.07 10.68 9.81
C TYR A 197 -6.31 10.38 11.11
N LEU A 198 -5.91 11.40 11.85
CA LEU A 198 -5.12 11.25 13.06
C LEU A 198 -5.93 11.45 14.36
N SER A 199 -7.19 11.94 14.28
CA SER A 199 -8.07 12.09 15.44
C SER A 199 -8.39 10.79 16.19
#